data_801f7faafbc684037f4c2f449c34d74a
#
_entry.id   801f7faafbc684037f4c2f449c34d74a
#
_cell.length_a   1.000
_cell.length_b   1.000
_cell.length_c   1.000
_cell.angle_alpha   90.00
_cell.angle_beta   90.00
_cell.angle_gamma   90.00
#
_symmetry.space_group_name_H-M   'P 1'
#
loop_
_entity.id
_entity.type
_entity.pdbx_description
1 polymer ?
#
loop_
_entity_poly.entity_id
_entity_poly.type
_entity_poly.pdbx_seq_one_letter_code
_entity_poly.pdbx_strand_id
1 'polypeptide(L)'
;MSKKAIVIYNSKRGSTKQYAEWIAGELGCTSVPLENLDYGSLGQFDVVIFGSWLRGSGIVGFDKFRKQIADCADKLIIFVTGISEYNPQNYQQICEINFKDGINMQNTLLYFCPGRYVPSEVKGLDKFLMAISKKVLISGATDNESSAAASTMVDAIENGVDNVDKRYTEQVLRAARK
;
A
#
# COMPACT_ATOMS: atom_id res chain seq x y z
N MET A 1 6.98 -28.36 -3.01
CA MET A 1 8.11 -27.40 -3.14
C MET A 1 7.66 -26.07 -2.55
N SER A 2 8.54 -25.33 -1.82
CA SER A 2 8.19 -23.98 -1.37
C SER A 2 8.11 -23.04 -2.57
N LYS A 3 7.07 -22.22 -2.64
CA LYS A 3 6.92 -21.21 -3.69
C LYS A 3 8.04 -20.19 -3.61
N LYS A 4 8.61 -19.83 -4.74
CA LYS A 4 9.64 -18.81 -4.84
C LYS A 4 8.98 -17.43 -4.85
N ALA A 5 9.22 -16.66 -3.81
CA ALA A 5 8.62 -15.33 -3.65
C ALA A 5 9.65 -14.20 -3.72
N ILE A 6 9.20 -13.01 -4.10
CA ILE A 6 9.94 -11.75 -4.01
C ILE A 6 9.04 -10.67 -3.44
N VAL A 7 9.59 -9.79 -2.60
CA VAL A 7 8.90 -8.61 -2.09
C VAL A 7 9.51 -7.37 -2.72
N ILE A 8 8.69 -6.60 -3.42
CA ILE A 8 9.10 -5.35 -4.07
C ILE A 8 8.39 -4.22 -3.33
N TYR A 9 9.12 -3.15 -3.00
CA TYR A 9 8.51 -2.06 -2.27
C TYR A 9 8.89 -0.68 -2.82
N ASN A 10 7.94 0.26 -2.74
CA ASN A 10 8.16 1.68 -2.93
C ASN A 10 7.82 2.40 -1.63
N SER A 11 8.82 2.98 -0.97
CA SER A 11 8.65 3.57 0.36
C SER A 11 9.23 4.97 0.43
N LYS A 12 8.43 5.94 0.87
CA LYS A 12 8.86 7.34 1.03
C LYS A 12 9.30 7.68 2.46
N ARG A 13 8.62 7.12 3.46
CA ARG A 13 8.81 7.43 4.90
C ARG A 13 9.11 6.21 5.77
N GLY A 14 9.45 5.08 5.16
CA GLY A 14 9.89 3.89 5.87
C GLY A 14 8.82 2.85 6.19
N SER A 15 7.54 3.19 6.37
CA SER A 15 6.51 2.22 6.75
C SER A 15 6.40 1.06 5.76
N THR A 16 6.28 1.34 4.46
CA THR A 16 6.19 0.30 3.43
C THR A 16 7.43 -0.58 3.41
N LYS A 17 8.63 0.02 3.55
CA LYS A 17 9.88 -0.71 3.65
C LYS A 17 9.88 -1.66 4.83
N GLN A 18 9.46 -1.20 6.00
CA GLN A 18 9.42 -2.00 7.22
C GLN A 18 8.51 -3.22 7.08
N TYR A 19 7.30 -3.04 6.51
CA TYR A 19 6.42 -4.17 6.19
C TYR A 19 7.06 -5.13 5.19
N ALA A 20 7.69 -4.61 4.13
CA ALA A 20 8.35 -5.44 3.11
C ALA A 20 9.47 -6.30 3.72
N GLU A 21 10.28 -5.72 4.62
CA GLU A 21 11.34 -6.45 5.32
C GLU A 21 10.78 -7.53 6.26
N TRP A 22 9.71 -7.26 7.00
CA TRP A 22 9.05 -8.26 7.83
C TRP A 22 8.47 -9.41 7.00
N ILE A 23 7.76 -9.10 5.90
CA ILE A 23 7.19 -10.11 5.02
C ILE A 23 8.29 -10.97 4.39
N ALA A 24 9.36 -10.34 3.88
CA ALA A 24 10.46 -11.05 3.27
C ALA A 24 11.20 -11.97 4.28
N GLY A 25 11.43 -11.48 5.48
CA GLY A 25 12.03 -12.28 6.56
C GLY A 25 11.20 -13.51 6.93
N GLU A 26 9.89 -13.37 7.05
CA GLU A 26 8.97 -14.47 7.37
C GLU A 26 8.80 -15.50 6.23
N LEU A 27 9.01 -15.07 4.98
CA LEU A 27 8.96 -15.94 3.80
C LEU A 27 10.33 -16.52 3.43
N GLY A 28 11.42 -16.05 4.06
CA GLY A 28 12.78 -16.44 3.70
C GLY A 28 13.17 -16.00 2.30
N CYS A 29 12.68 -14.84 1.85
CA CYS A 29 12.92 -14.31 0.51
C CYS A 29 13.55 -12.90 0.54
N THR A 30 13.84 -12.33 -0.62
CA THR A 30 14.44 -11.01 -0.75
C THR A 30 13.39 -9.91 -0.83
N SER A 31 13.63 -8.76 -0.18
CA SER A 31 12.93 -7.51 -0.41
C SER A 31 13.79 -6.55 -1.23
N VAL A 32 13.21 -5.95 -2.29
CA VAL A 32 13.90 -5.09 -3.25
C VAL A 32 13.17 -3.77 -3.39
N PRO A 33 13.85 -2.61 -3.29
CA PRO A 33 13.26 -1.33 -3.66
C PRO A 33 12.83 -1.32 -5.14
N LEU A 34 11.68 -0.73 -5.45
CA LEU A 34 11.15 -0.67 -6.82
C LEU A 34 12.13 -0.03 -7.81
N GLU A 35 12.91 0.93 -7.36
CA GLU A 35 13.91 1.62 -8.17
C GLU A 35 15.10 0.72 -8.59
N ASN A 36 15.35 -0.35 -7.82
CA ASN A 36 16.43 -1.31 -8.06
C ASN A 36 15.92 -2.63 -8.65
N LEU A 37 14.64 -2.70 -9.04
CA LEU A 37 14.04 -3.93 -9.55
C LEU A 37 14.56 -4.25 -10.95
N ASP A 38 15.10 -5.45 -11.10
CA ASP A 38 15.30 -6.07 -12.40
C ASP A 38 14.01 -6.78 -12.85
N TYR A 39 13.27 -6.14 -13.73
CA TYR A 39 12.01 -6.69 -14.25
C TYR A 39 12.20 -8.01 -15.03
N GLY A 40 13.37 -8.19 -15.68
CA GLY A 40 13.68 -9.41 -16.41
C GLY A 40 13.78 -10.65 -15.51
N SER A 41 14.03 -10.45 -14.23
CA SER A 41 14.14 -11.54 -13.26
C SER A 41 12.78 -12.01 -12.71
N LEU A 42 11.68 -11.29 -12.96
CA LEU A 42 10.39 -11.57 -12.31
C LEU A 42 9.76 -12.91 -12.69
N GLY A 43 9.97 -13.37 -13.92
CA GLY A 43 9.44 -14.67 -14.39
C GLY A 43 9.98 -15.91 -13.67
N GLN A 44 10.96 -15.76 -12.78
CA GLN A 44 11.47 -16.86 -11.96
C GLN A 44 10.72 -17.03 -10.62
N PHE A 45 9.77 -16.15 -10.28
CA PHE A 45 9.04 -16.16 -9.02
C PHE A 45 7.60 -16.60 -9.22
N ASP A 46 7.13 -17.52 -8.37
CA ASP A 46 5.74 -17.98 -8.33
C ASP A 46 4.82 -16.92 -7.71
N VAL A 47 5.36 -16.13 -6.76
CA VAL A 47 4.62 -15.10 -6.03
C VAL A 47 5.39 -13.80 -6.04
N VAL A 48 4.78 -12.77 -6.61
CA VAL A 48 5.26 -11.39 -6.54
C VAL A 48 4.43 -10.61 -5.53
N ILE A 49 5.10 -10.03 -4.54
CA ILE A 49 4.47 -9.18 -3.52
C ILE A 49 4.93 -7.75 -3.78
N PHE A 50 3.99 -6.84 -4.02
CA PHE A 50 4.27 -5.43 -4.27
C PHE A 50 3.71 -4.57 -3.14
N GLY A 51 4.57 -3.83 -2.46
CA GLY A 51 4.20 -2.89 -1.41
C GLY A 51 4.40 -1.44 -1.82
N SER A 52 3.39 -0.58 -1.62
CA SER A 52 3.56 0.85 -1.84
C SER A 52 2.67 1.69 -0.92
N TRP A 53 2.96 2.97 -0.86
CA TRP A 53 2.18 3.93 -0.12
C TRP A 53 1.09 4.57 -0.98
N LEU A 54 0.02 5.03 -0.31
CA LEU A 54 -1.09 5.70 -0.97
C LEU A 54 -0.87 7.22 -1.03
N ARG A 55 -1.19 7.79 -2.19
CA ARG A 55 -1.41 9.24 -2.35
C ARG A 55 -2.88 9.44 -2.73
N GLY A 56 -3.70 9.87 -1.79
CA GLY A 56 -5.15 9.68 -1.89
C GLY A 56 -5.46 8.19 -2.04
N SER A 57 -6.22 7.81 -3.06
CA SER A 57 -6.51 6.41 -3.38
C SER A 57 -5.59 5.81 -4.46
N GLY A 58 -4.61 6.56 -4.97
CA GLY A 58 -3.64 6.07 -5.95
C GLY A 58 -2.46 5.35 -5.28
N ILE A 59 -2.10 4.16 -5.79
CA ILE A 59 -0.93 3.39 -5.35
C ILE A 59 0.31 3.93 -6.09
N VAL A 60 1.22 4.56 -5.35
CA VAL A 60 2.35 5.25 -5.97
C VAL A 60 3.32 4.27 -6.62
N GLY A 61 3.63 4.50 -7.91
CA GLY A 61 4.53 3.65 -8.70
C GLY A 61 3.89 2.39 -9.27
N PHE A 62 2.65 2.06 -8.91
CA PHE A 62 1.97 0.85 -9.36
C PHE A 62 1.70 0.85 -10.87
N ASP A 63 1.29 1.98 -11.46
CA ASP A 63 1.05 2.08 -12.91
C ASP A 63 2.27 1.73 -13.76
N LYS A 64 3.45 2.14 -13.33
CA LYS A 64 4.69 1.79 -14.00
C LYS A 64 5.03 0.32 -13.80
N PHE A 65 4.86 -0.17 -12.58
CA PHE A 65 5.13 -1.56 -12.22
C PHE A 65 4.23 -2.53 -12.99
N ARG A 66 2.90 -2.32 -12.95
CA ARG A 66 1.92 -3.21 -13.60
C ARG A 66 2.12 -3.39 -15.10
N LYS A 67 2.55 -2.33 -15.81
CA LYS A 67 2.80 -2.40 -17.27
C LYS A 67 3.95 -3.32 -17.66
N GLN A 68 4.82 -3.63 -16.71
CA GLN A 68 6.02 -4.43 -16.97
C GLN A 68 5.91 -5.86 -16.42
N ILE A 69 4.83 -6.18 -15.68
CA ILE A 69 4.65 -7.49 -15.05
C ILE A 69 3.49 -8.29 -15.63
N ALA A 70 2.87 -7.86 -16.74
CA ALA A 70 1.58 -8.36 -17.23
C ALA A 70 1.49 -9.92 -17.29
N ASP A 71 2.61 -10.63 -17.42
CA ASP A 71 2.64 -12.08 -17.51
C ASP A 71 3.76 -12.73 -16.65
N CYS A 72 4.25 -12.03 -15.61
CA CYS A 72 5.49 -12.45 -14.95
C CYS A 72 5.31 -13.30 -13.68
N ALA A 73 4.09 -13.48 -13.14
CA ALA A 73 3.88 -14.27 -11.94
C ALA A 73 2.50 -14.91 -11.92
N ASP A 74 2.43 -16.14 -11.37
CA ASP A 74 1.15 -16.84 -11.17
C ASP A 74 0.25 -16.13 -10.17
N LYS A 75 0.85 -15.38 -9.23
CA LYS A 75 0.14 -14.64 -8.19
C LYS A 75 0.79 -13.28 -7.90
N LEU A 76 -0.03 -12.25 -7.94
CA LEU A 76 0.33 -10.91 -7.50
C LEU A 76 -0.39 -10.58 -6.18
N ILE A 77 0.39 -10.26 -5.16
CA ILE A 77 -0.12 -9.78 -3.88
C ILE A 77 0.33 -8.32 -3.71
N ILE A 78 -0.62 -7.45 -3.42
CA ILE A 78 -0.37 -6.04 -3.21
C ILE A 78 -0.68 -5.69 -1.76
N PHE A 79 0.22 -5.00 -1.09
CA PHE A 79 -0.10 -4.33 0.17
C PHE A 79 0.13 -2.84 0.04
N VAL A 80 -0.80 -2.07 0.60
CA VAL A 80 -0.74 -0.61 0.55
C VAL A 80 -0.62 -0.04 1.95
N THR A 81 0.18 1.03 2.09
CA THR A 81 0.30 1.74 3.36
C THR A 81 -0.32 3.11 3.26
N GLY A 82 -1.10 3.48 4.27
CA GLY A 82 -1.79 4.77 4.37
C GLY A 82 -1.92 5.23 5.81
N ILE A 83 -2.37 6.48 5.99
CA ILE A 83 -2.56 7.09 7.32
C ILE A 83 -3.79 6.50 8.02
N SER A 84 -4.87 6.29 7.25
CA SER A 84 -6.14 5.75 7.76
C SER A 84 -6.06 4.24 7.98
N GLU A 85 -6.93 3.74 8.83
CA GLU A 85 -7.22 2.32 8.93
C GLU A 85 -8.01 1.82 7.71
N TYR A 86 -8.17 0.50 7.61
CA TYR A 86 -9.00 -0.11 6.58
C TYR A 86 -10.44 0.43 6.65
N ASN A 87 -10.95 0.83 5.50
CA ASN A 87 -12.34 1.26 5.33
C ASN A 87 -12.86 0.71 3.98
N PRO A 88 -14.05 0.09 3.92
CA PRO A 88 -14.57 -0.50 2.69
C PRO A 88 -14.70 0.48 1.52
N GLN A 89 -15.13 1.73 1.77
CA GLN A 89 -15.26 2.74 0.73
C GLN A 89 -13.88 3.15 0.17
N ASN A 90 -12.90 3.34 1.04
CA ASN A 90 -11.52 3.62 0.63
C ASN A 90 -10.94 2.45 -0.17
N TYR A 91 -11.20 1.22 0.25
CA TYR A 91 -10.77 0.02 -0.47
C TYR A 91 -11.35 -0.02 -1.88
N GLN A 92 -12.65 0.22 -2.02
CA GLN A 92 -13.31 0.27 -3.33
C GLN A 92 -12.69 1.35 -4.22
N GLN A 93 -12.47 2.56 -3.72
CA GLN A 93 -11.83 3.65 -4.48
C GLN A 93 -10.40 3.29 -4.92
N ILE A 94 -9.63 2.63 -4.05
CA ILE A 94 -8.28 2.16 -4.40
C ILE A 94 -8.38 1.16 -5.56
N CYS A 95 -9.30 0.21 -5.51
CA CYS A 95 -9.53 -0.75 -6.59
C CYS A 95 -9.94 -0.06 -7.89
N GLU A 96 -10.91 0.85 -7.85
CA GLU A 96 -11.42 1.57 -9.01
C GLU A 96 -10.35 2.43 -9.70
N ILE A 97 -9.48 3.06 -8.93
CA ILE A 97 -8.45 3.94 -9.50
C ILE A 97 -7.28 3.15 -10.09
N ASN A 98 -6.86 2.08 -9.42
CA ASN A 98 -5.59 1.42 -9.76
C ASN A 98 -5.76 0.20 -10.67
N PHE A 99 -6.96 -0.41 -10.75
CA PHE A 99 -7.17 -1.67 -11.46
C PHE A 99 -8.10 -1.56 -12.67
N LYS A 100 -8.30 -0.37 -13.24
CA LYS A 100 -9.25 -0.11 -14.35
C LYS A 100 -8.93 -0.85 -15.64
N ASP A 101 -7.65 -1.12 -15.92
CA ASP A 101 -7.23 -1.59 -17.24
C ASP A 101 -6.45 -2.89 -17.15
N GLY A 102 -7.14 -4.02 -17.29
CA GLY A 102 -6.53 -5.27 -17.72
C GLY A 102 -5.64 -6.03 -16.75
N ILE A 103 -5.69 -5.71 -15.44
CA ILE A 103 -5.07 -6.60 -14.44
C ILE A 103 -5.99 -7.81 -14.28
N ASN A 104 -5.43 -9.00 -14.40
CA ASN A 104 -6.16 -10.23 -14.06
C ASN A 104 -6.43 -10.24 -12.55
N MET A 105 -7.59 -9.68 -12.15
CA MET A 105 -8.01 -9.61 -10.76
C MET A 105 -8.22 -10.98 -10.12
N GLN A 106 -8.33 -12.05 -10.90
CA GLN A 106 -8.50 -13.41 -10.37
C GLN A 106 -7.28 -13.87 -9.57
N ASN A 107 -6.09 -13.41 -9.96
CA ASN A 107 -4.83 -13.77 -9.30
C ASN A 107 -4.19 -12.62 -8.52
N THR A 108 -4.90 -11.49 -8.36
CA THR A 108 -4.42 -10.30 -7.66
C THR A 108 -5.15 -10.13 -6.32
N LEU A 109 -4.40 -9.99 -5.23
CA LEU A 109 -4.93 -9.75 -3.89
C LEU A 109 -4.40 -8.42 -3.36
N LEU A 110 -5.29 -7.62 -2.76
CA LEU A 110 -4.94 -6.33 -2.17
C LEU A 110 -5.17 -6.33 -0.65
N TYR A 111 -4.16 -5.93 0.10
CA TYR A 111 -4.20 -5.80 1.56
C TYR A 111 -3.84 -4.40 2.00
N PHE A 112 -4.46 -3.96 3.09
CA PHE A 112 -4.18 -2.67 3.70
C PHE A 112 -3.34 -2.84 4.97
N CYS A 113 -2.23 -2.10 5.04
CA CYS A 113 -1.34 -2.07 6.20
C CYS A 113 -1.24 -0.63 6.69
N PRO A 114 -1.74 -0.30 7.89
CA PRO A 114 -1.65 1.06 8.43
C PRO A 114 -0.20 1.55 8.49
N GLY A 115 0.01 2.82 8.19
CA GLY A 115 1.33 3.42 8.13
C GLY A 115 1.59 4.38 9.27
N ARG A 116 2.77 5.04 9.19
CA ARG A 116 3.16 6.15 10.05
C ARG A 116 3.06 7.47 9.29
N TYR A 117 2.60 8.49 9.96
CA TYR A 117 2.59 9.85 9.47
C TYR A 117 3.12 10.80 10.55
N VAL A 118 4.15 11.56 10.20
CA VAL A 118 4.76 12.57 11.08
C VAL A 118 4.64 13.93 10.38
N PRO A 119 3.79 14.85 10.87
CA PRO A 119 3.52 16.13 10.20
C PRO A 119 4.78 16.97 9.96
N SER A 120 5.74 16.96 10.88
CA SER A 120 7.00 17.69 10.76
C SER A 120 7.93 17.20 9.64
N GLU A 121 7.78 15.95 9.21
CA GLU A 121 8.55 15.35 8.10
C GLU A 121 7.94 15.66 6.72
N VAL A 122 6.71 16.20 6.68
CA VAL A 122 5.98 16.43 5.43
C VAL A 122 6.31 17.82 4.89
N LYS A 123 6.86 17.88 3.67
CA LYS A 123 7.31 19.11 3.03
C LYS A 123 6.76 19.24 1.60
N GLY A 124 6.83 20.46 1.07
CA GLY A 124 6.53 20.76 -0.33
C GLY A 124 5.10 20.35 -0.74
N LEU A 125 4.98 19.69 -1.88
CA LEU A 125 3.71 19.31 -2.47
C LEU A 125 2.85 18.42 -1.55
N ASP A 126 3.46 17.49 -0.83
CA ASP A 126 2.72 16.62 0.09
C ASP A 126 2.06 17.43 1.22
N LYS A 127 2.74 18.44 1.76
CA LYS A 127 2.17 19.32 2.78
C LYS A 127 0.96 20.10 2.24
N PHE A 128 1.06 20.58 1.01
CA PHE A 128 -0.04 21.26 0.33
C PHE A 128 -1.23 20.32 0.09
N LEU A 129 -0.98 19.12 -0.42
CA LEU A 129 -2.03 18.10 -0.63
C LEU A 129 -2.72 17.70 0.67
N MET A 130 -1.96 17.54 1.76
CA MET A 130 -2.53 17.22 3.07
C MET A 130 -3.41 18.36 3.61
N ALA A 131 -3.02 19.62 3.38
CA ALA A 131 -3.84 20.77 3.76
C ALA A 131 -5.16 20.82 2.97
N ILE A 132 -5.15 20.49 1.69
CA ILE A 132 -6.37 20.38 0.87
C ILE A 132 -7.24 19.23 1.37
N SER A 133 -6.65 18.04 1.60
CA SER A 133 -7.38 16.86 2.10
C SER A 133 -8.08 17.16 3.43
N LYS A 134 -7.40 17.86 4.35
CA LYS A 134 -8.00 18.31 5.61
C LYS A 134 -9.23 19.21 5.39
N LYS A 135 -9.14 20.19 4.49
CA LYS A 135 -10.29 21.07 4.17
C LYS A 135 -11.47 20.28 3.61
N VAL A 136 -11.20 19.34 2.68
CA VAL A 136 -12.25 18.50 2.06
C VAL A 136 -12.92 17.61 3.12
N LEU A 137 -12.14 16.99 4.02
CA LEU A 137 -12.67 16.19 5.12
C LEU A 137 -13.61 16.98 6.05
N ILE A 138 -13.19 18.19 6.42
CA ILE A 138 -14.00 19.07 7.30
C ILE A 138 -15.29 19.52 6.60
N SER A 139 -15.23 19.83 5.29
CA SER A 139 -16.40 20.31 4.54
C SER A 139 -17.34 19.19 4.06
N GLY A 140 -16.87 17.96 3.95
CA GLY A 140 -17.62 16.82 3.43
C GLY A 140 -18.28 15.92 4.47
N ALA A 141 -18.06 16.18 5.76
CA ALA A 141 -18.64 15.40 6.86
C ALA A 141 -20.12 15.79 7.08
N THR A 142 -21.04 15.02 6.49
CA THR A 142 -22.49 15.33 6.50
C THR A 142 -23.33 14.45 7.42
N ASP A 143 -22.78 13.34 7.91
CA ASP A 143 -23.42 12.42 8.86
C ASP A 143 -22.48 12.03 10.01
N ASN A 144 -23.02 11.36 11.04
CA ASN A 144 -22.26 11.06 12.27
C ASN A 144 -21.07 10.11 12.03
N GLU A 145 -21.20 9.12 11.15
CA GLU A 145 -20.10 8.17 10.87
C GLU A 145 -19.01 8.82 10.01
N SER A 146 -19.40 9.54 8.96
CA SER A 146 -18.48 10.33 8.14
C SER A 146 -17.76 11.40 8.98
N SER A 147 -18.45 12.00 9.94
CA SER A 147 -17.91 13.02 10.85
C SER A 147 -16.86 12.42 11.80
N ALA A 148 -17.10 11.24 12.37
CA ALA A 148 -16.15 10.57 13.24
C ALA A 148 -14.89 10.13 12.50
N ALA A 149 -15.04 9.52 11.32
CA ALA A 149 -13.92 9.12 10.47
C ALA A 149 -13.11 10.34 9.99
N ALA A 150 -13.79 11.42 9.60
CA ALA A 150 -13.15 12.67 9.21
C ALA A 150 -12.38 13.30 10.38
N SER A 151 -12.94 13.30 11.58
CA SER A 151 -12.29 13.82 12.79
C SER A 151 -11.01 13.05 13.12
N THR A 152 -11.05 11.71 13.08
CA THR A 152 -9.87 10.86 13.31
C THR A 152 -8.79 11.13 12.27
N MET A 153 -9.16 11.29 11.00
CA MET A 153 -8.21 11.59 9.93
C MET A 153 -7.62 13.01 10.06
N VAL A 154 -8.42 13.99 10.46
CA VAL A 154 -7.95 15.36 10.74
C VAL A 154 -6.96 15.36 11.90
N ASP A 155 -7.26 14.65 12.99
CA ASP A 155 -6.36 14.50 14.12
C ASP A 155 -5.03 13.86 13.71
N ALA A 156 -5.07 12.77 12.93
CA ALA A 156 -3.87 12.15 12.41
C ALA A 156 -3.03 13.08 11.52
N ILE A 157 -3.68 13.95 10.72
CA ILE A 157 -2.99 14.96 9.91
C ILE A 157 -2.34 16.05 10.76
N GLU A 158 -2.94 16.43 11.87
CA GLU A 158 -2.44 17.48 12.76
C GLU A 158 -1.36 17.00 13.72
N ASN A 159 -1.63 15.90 14.39
CA ASN A 159 -0.84 15.41 15.52
C ASN A 159 0.11 14.27 15.12
N GLY A 160 -0.11 13.68 13.95
CA GLY A 160 0.64 12.50 13.51
C GLY A 160 0.00 11.20 14.00
N VAL A 161 0.45 10.11 13.43
CA VAL A 161 0.02 8.75 13.80
C VAL A 161 1.12 7.74 13.49
N ASP A 162 1.25 6.73 14.32
CA ASP A 162 2.07 5.54 14.04
C ASP A 162 1.25 4.28 14.35
N ASN A 163 0.70 3.69 13.29
CA ASN A 163 -0.09 2.46 13.35
C ASN A 163 0.64 1.28 12.68
N VAL A 164 1.96 1.39 12.50
CA VAL A 164 2.78 0.33 11.93
C VAL A 164 2.87 -0.82 12.93
N ASP A 165 2.34 -2.00 12.54
CA ASP A 165 2.32 -3.18 13.40
C ASP A 165 2.51 -4.44 12.55
N LYS A 166 3.41 -5.32 12.99
CA LYS A 166 3.75 -6.58 12.29
C LYS A 166 2.52 -7.49 12.08
N ARG A 167 1.50 -7.43 12.94
CA ARG A 167 0.27 -8.22 12.81
C ARG A 167 -0.42 -8.05 11.44
N TYR A 168 -0.32 -6.87 10.81
CA TYR A 168 -0.92 -6.62 9.50
C TYR A 168 -0.22 -7.39 8.36
N THR A 169 0.98 -7.91 8.56
CA THR A 169 1.64 -8.78 7.58
C THR A 169 1.00 -10.17 7.49
N GLU A 170 0.26 -10.62 8.51
CA GLU A 170 -0.28 -11.99 8.55
C GLU A 170 -1.16 -12.33 7.36
N GLN A 171 -1.99 -11.39 6.89
CA GLN A 171 -2.87 -11.61 5.75
C GLN A 171 -2.07 -11.81 4.46
N VAL A 172 -1.04 -11.00 4.25
CA VAL A 172 -0.11 -11.10 3.11
C VAL A 172 0.64 -12.43 3.16
N LEU A 173 1.14 -12.82 4.33
CA LEU A 173 1.87 -14.08 4.54
C LEU A 173 0.97 -15.30 4.28
N ARG A 174 -0.26 -15.30 4.78
CA ARG A 174 -1.23 -16.38 4.50
C ARG A 174 -1.53 -16.49 3.01
N ALA A 175 -1.67 -15.35 2.32
CA ALA A 175 -1.88 -15.34 0.88
C ALA A 175 -0.68 -15.87 0.12
N ALA A 176 0.54 -15.49 0.49
CA ALA A 176 1.76 -15.92 -0.18
C ALA A 176 2.04 -17.42 -0.03
N ARG A 177 1.62 -18.02 1.09
CA ARG A 177 1.85 -19.45 1.40
C ARG A 177 0.82 -20.39 0.76
N LYS A 178 -0.34 -19.87 0.31
CA LYS A 178 -1.36 -20.62 -0.45
C LYS A 178 -0.97 -20.79 -1.92
#